data_7175a39cb32e8701b23653f9639df276
#
_entry.id   7175a39cb32e8701b23653f9639df276
#
_cell.length_a   1.000
_cell.length_b   1.000
_cell.length_c   1.000
_cell.angle_alpha   90.00
_cell.angle_beta   90.00
_cell.angle_gamma   90.00
#
_symmetry.space_group_name_H-M   'P 1'
#
loop_
_entity.id
_entity.type
_entity.pdbx_description
1 polymer ?
#
loop_
_entity_poly.entity_id
_entity_poly.type
_entity_poly.pdbx_seq_one_letter_code
_entity_poly.pdbx_strand_id
1 'polypeptide(L)'
;MKLGFIGTGNMASAIMGGIIKNNVIPAEEIIGADLFAPGRERAQKEYGINVTADNKEVASKAETIILSVKPQFYASVIADIKDVVTDNQIIITIAPGKTLAWLAEQFGKEVKIVRTMPNTPAMVGAGMTAVCPNEHLTEDEIAYVKSLLESFSRAEIVPERLMDAVSAVSGCSPAYVFMFIEAMADAAVAQGMPRKQAYQFAAQALLGSAKMVLETGMHPGELKDMVCSPAGSTIEGVRILEQNGFRSAVFEALNGAAEKGKKM
;
A
#
# COMPACT_ATOMS: atom_id res chain seq x y z
N MET A 1 1.99 -3.35 24.83
CA MET A 1 2.08 -3.77 23.40
C MET A 1 2.67 -2.65 22.60
N LYS A 2 3.63 -2.93 21.74
CA LYS A 2 4.23 -1.88 20.89
C LYS A 2 3.31 -1.49 19.74
N LEU A 3 2.61 -2.47 19.16
CA LEU A 3 1.80 -2.27 17.97
C LEU A 3 0.40 -2.86 18.12
N GLY A 4 -0.60 -2.08 17.77
CA GLY A 4 -2.00 -2.46 17.74
C GLY A 4 -2.59 -2.35 16.33
N PHE A 5 -3.43 -3.30 15.96
CA PHE A 5 -4.23 -3.26 14.73
C PHE A 5 -5.71 -3.21 15.08
N ILE A 6 -6.44 -2.28 14.49
CA ILE A 6 -7.89 -2.28 14.49
C ILE A 6 -8.37 -2.63 13.09
N GLY A 7 -8.80 -3.87 12.94
CA GLY A 7 -9.01 -4.59 11.69
C GLY A 7 -7.84 -5.53 11.37
N THR A 8 -8.14 -6.83 11.15
CA THR A 8 -7.16 -7.88 10.79
C THR A 8 -7.36 -8.40 9.36
N GLY A 9 -7.81 -7.52 8.47
CA GLY A 9 -8.03 -7.83 7.05
C GLY A 9 -6.74 -8.02 6.24
N ASN A 10 -6.86 -8.14 4.92
CA ASN A 10 -5.74 -8.47 4.03
C ASN A 10 -4.56 -7.49 4.12
N MET A 11 -4.82 -6.17 4.19
CA MET A 11 -3.74 -5.19 4.29
C MET A 11 -3.05 -5.26 5.66
N ALA A 12 -3.82 -5.41 6.74
CA ALA A 12 -3.26 -5.65 8.07
C ALA A 12 -2.39 -6.90 8.09
N SER A 13 -2.84 -7.99 7.46
CA SER A 13 -2.06 -9.23 7.32
C SER A 13 -0.74 -9.02 6.58
N ALA A 14 -0.74 -8.25 5.49
CA ALA A 14 0.48 -7.92 4.76
C ALA A 14 1.48 -7.14 5.64
N ILE A 15 0.98 -6.14 6.38
CA ILE A 15 1.77 -5.32 7.29
C ILE A 15 2.33 -6.16 8.45
N MET A 16 1.48 -6.93 9.13
CA MET A 16 1.90 -7.84 10.21
C MET A 16 2.96 -8.84 9.74
N GLY A 17 2.70 -9.48 8.60
CA GLY A 17 3.63 -10.44 8.01
C GLY A 17 5.00 -9.83 7.69
N GLY A 18 5.03 -8.62 7.15
CA GLY A 18 6.27 -7.89 6.88
C GLY A 18 7.04 -7.55 8.16
N ILE A 19 6.36 -6.98 9.14
CA ILE A 19 6.95 -6.57 10.43
C ILE A 19 7.56 -7.77 11.17
N ILE A 20 6.82 -8.87 11.28
CA ILE A 20 7.26 -10.07 12.01
C ILE A 20 8.39 -10.78 11.26
N LYS A 21 8.25 -10.98 9.95
CA LYS A 21 9.24 -11.65 9.10
C LYS A 21 10.60 -10.94 9.13
N ASN A 22 10.60 -9.61 9.22
CA ASN A 22 11.82 -8.80 9.27
C ASN A 22 12.29 -8.49 10.71
N ASN A 23 11.69 -9.12 11.73
CA ASN A 23 12.04 -8.98 13.14
C ASN A 23 12.03 -7.53 13.65
N VAL A 24 11.11 -6.69 13.14
CA VAL A 24 10.99 -5.29 13.57
C VAL A 24 10.28 -5.19 14.91
N ILE A 25 9.18 -5.92 15.08
CA ILE A 25 8.45 -6.08 16.34
C ILE A 25 8.10 -7.56 16.50
N PRO A 26 8.40 -8.18 17.66
CA PRO A 26 8.05 -9.58 17.91
C PRO A 26 6.53 -9.75 18.03
N ALA A 27 6.02 -10.91 17.62
CA ALA A 27 4.58 -11.16 17.52
C ALA A 27 3.85 -11.00 18.88
N GLU A 28 4.49 -11.35 19.96
CA GLU A 28 3.96 -11.22 21.34
C GLU A 28 3.75 -9.76 21.78
N GLU A 29 4.40 -8.79 21.12
CA GLU A 29 4.21 -7.36 21.36
C GLU A 29 3.18 -6.72 20.41
N ILE A 30 2.51 -7.53 19.58
CA ILE A 30 1.45 -7.10 18.66
C ILE A 30 0.10 -7.58 19.17
N ILE A 31 -0.90 -6.71 19.08
CA ILE A 31 -2.31 -7.04 19.36
C ILE A 31 -3.21 -6.60 18.21
N GLY A 32 -4.16 -7.45 17.81
CA GLY A 32 -5.12 -7.15 16.75
C GLY A 32 -6.56 -7.27 17.21
N ALA A 33 -7.40 -6.27 16.90
CA ALA A 33 -8.85 -6.35 17.07
C ALA A 33 -9.56 -6.52 15.74
N ASP A 34 -10.57 -7.37 15.71
CA ASP A 34 -11.54 -7.47 14.61
C ASP A 34 -12.87 -7.99 15.14
N LEU A 35 -13.98 -7.47 14.65
CA LEU A 35 -15.30 -7.98 14.99
C LEU A 35 -15.55 -9.38 14.38
N PHE A 36 -14.89 -9.66 13.25
CA PHE A 36 -15.03 -10.93 12.53
C PHE A 36 -14.11 -12.00 13.12
N ALA A 37 -14.69 -12.95 13.90
CA ALA A 37 -13.92 -13.98 14.59
C ALA A 37 -12.94 -14.77 13.70
N PRO A 38 -13.33 -15.24 12.49
CA PRO A 38 -12.39 -15.93 11.60
C PRO A 38 -11.18 -15.09 11.19
N GLY A 39 -11.31 -13.75 11.12
CA GLY A 39 -10.18 -12.85 10.87
C GLY A 39 -9.17 -12.84 12.01
N ARG A 40 -9.67 -12.80 13.26
CA ARG A 40 -8.84 -12.89 14.48
C ARG A 40 -8.11 -14.22 14.57
N GLU A 41 -8.85 -15.33 14.40
CA GLU A 41 -8.30 -16.68 14.45
C GLU A 41 -7.20 -16.90 13.42
N ARG A 42 -7.42 -16.40 12.20
CA ARG A 42 -6.41 -16.42 11.15
C ARG A 42 -5.17 -15.62 11.55
N ALA A 43 -5.33 -14.38 12.04
CA ALA A 43 -4.21 -13.54 12.45
C ALA A 43 -3.40 -14.19 13.59
N GLN A 44 -4.06 -14.75 14.58
CA GLN A 44 -3.41 -15.47 15.66
C GLN A 44 -2.66 -16.72 15.16
N LYS A 45 -3.29 -17.51 14.29
CA LYS A 45 -2.70 -18.77 13.77
C LYS A 45 -1.51 -18.52 12.84
N GLU A 46 -1.63 -17.52 11.96
CA GLU A 46 -0.60 -17.25 10.94
C GLU A 46 0.58 -16.45 11.49
N TYR A 47 0.31 -15.51 12.40
CA TYR A 47 1.32 -14.53 12.84
C TYR A 47 1.70 -14.67 14.32
N GLY A 48 0.95 -15.43 15.12
CA GLY A 48 1.23 -15.63 16.55
C GLY A 48 0.95 -14.40 17.42
N ILE A 49 0.22 -13.40 16.92
CA ILE A 49 -0.11 -12.17 17.65
C ILE A 49 -1.22 -12.39 18.68
N ASN A 50 -1.32 -11.46 19.62
CA ASN A 50 -2.48 -11.39 20.52
C ASN A 50 -3.71 -10.88 19.75
N VAL A 51 -4.89 -11.41 20.06
CA VAL A 51 -6.13 -10.99 19.38
C VAL A 51 -7.27 -10.75 20.39
N THR A 52 -8.14 -9.81 20.05
CA THR A 52 -9.32 -9.45 20.84
C THR A 52 -10.49 -9.06 19.92
N ALA A 53 -11.71 -9.02 20.46
CA ALA A 53 -12.88 -8.45 19.79
C ALA A 53 -13.11 -6.98 20.17
N ASP A 54 -12.33 -6.42 21.09
CA ASP A 54 -12.51 -5.09 21.68
C ASP A 54 -11.44 -4.11 21.15
N ASN A 55 -11.88 -3.11 20.38
CA ASN A 55 -11.01 -2.05 19.88
C ASN A 55 -10.39 -1.22 21.00
N LYS A 56 -11.12 -1.02 22.13
CA LYS A 56 -10.64 -0.26 23.28
C LYS A 56 -9.49 -0.96 23.97
N GLU A 57 -9.51 -2.29 23.99
CA GLU A 57 -8.40 -3.07 24.54
C GLU A 57 -7.12 -2.82 23.74
N VAL A 58 -7.20 -2.79 22.39
CA VAL A 58 -6.06 -2.43 21.54
C VAL A 58 -5.63 -1.01 21.82
N ALA A 59 -6.58 -0.05 21.81
CA ALA A 59 -6.30 1.36 21.99
C ALA A 59 -5.68 1.68 23.37
N SER A 60 -6.03 0.94 24.42
CA SER A 60 -5.46 1.12 25.76
C SER A 60 -4.08 0.50 25.96
N LYS A 61 -3.71 -0.51 25.15
CA LYS A 61 -2.49 -1.30 25.35
C LYS A 61 -1.35 -0.96 24.39
N ALA A 62 -1.66 -0.47 23.18
CA ALA A 62 -0.69 -0.28 22.12
C ALA A 62 -0.07 1.15 22.13
N GLU A 63 1.24 1.25 21.91
CA GLU A 63 1.93 2.53 21.76
C GLU A 63 1.67 3.15 20.36
N THR A 64 1.59 2.30 19.35
CA THR A 64 1.25 2.67 17.96
C THR A 64 0.03 1.87 17.51
N ILE A 65 -0.95 2.53 16.90
CA ILE A 65 -2.21 1.92 16.48
C ILE A 65 -2.38 2.08 14.96
N ILE A 66 -2.56 0.98 14.25
CA ILE A 66 -2.88 1.00 12.82
C ILE A 66 -4.39 0.78 12.64
N LEU A 67 -5.08 1.79 12.10
CA LEU A 67 -6.47 1.70 11.70
C LEU A 67 -6.55 1.04 10.32
N SER A 68 -6.87 -0.24 10.29
CA SER A 68 -6.88 -1.08 9.08
C SER A 68 -8.26 -1.65 8.73
N VAL A 69 -9.31 -1.00 9.20
CA VAL A 69 -10.69 -1.26 8.79
C VAL A 69 -11.02 -0.60 7.44
N LYS A 70 -12.16 -0.97 6.84
CA LYS A 70 -12.64 -0.31 5.61
C LYS A 70 -13.02 1.17 5.89
N PRO A 71 -12.87 2.07 4.90
CA PRO A 71 -13.09 3.51 5.09
C PRO A 71 -14.44 3.89 5.71
N GLN A 72 -15.50 3.16 5.38
CA GLN A 72 -16.84 3.41 5.93
C GLN A 72 -16.97 3.16 7.43
N PHE A 73 -16.05 2.40 8.04
CA PHE A 73 -16.08 2.10 9.47
C PHE A 73 -15.21 3.04 10.31
N TYR A 74 -14.45 3.94 9.70
CA TYR A 74 -13.50 4.81 10.42
C TYR A 74 -14.19 5.66 11.48
N ALA A 75 -15.30 6.34 11.14
CA ALA A 75 -16.01 7.19 12.08
C ALA A 75 -16.49 6.42 13.33
N SER A 76 -17.07 5.23 13.14
CA SER A 76 -17.55 4.40 14.26
C SER A 76 -16.41 3.84 15.09
N VAL A 77 -15.30 3.43 14.46
CA VAL A 77 -14.10 2.94 15.18
C VAL A 77 -13.44 4.06 15.96
N ILE A 78 -13.27 5.24 15.38
CA ILE A 78 -12.69 6.39 16.09
C ILE A 78 -13.60 6.80 17.25
N ALA A 79 -14.92 6.86 17.07
CA ALA A 79 -15.86 7.14 18.15
C ALA A 79 -15.78 6.15 19.30
N ASP A 80 -15.49 4.86 19.01
CA ASP A 80 -15.33 3.83 20.02
C ASP A 80 -14.03 4.00 20.84
N ILE A 81 -12.92 4.41 20.21
CA ILE A 81 -11.59 4.43 20.85
C ILE A 81 -11.12 5.81 21.31
N LYS A 82 -11.69 6.90 20.83
CA LYS A 82 -11.17 8.26 21.05
C LYS A 82 -10.97 8.65 22.50
N ASP A 83 -11.81 8.13 23.42
CA ASP A 83 -11.74 8.46 24.83
C ASP A 83 -10.62 7.71 25.57
N VAL A 84 -10.11 6.61 25.00
CA VAL A 84 -9.02 5.82 25.58
C VAL A 84 -7.67 6.08 24.91
N VAL A 85 -7.66 6.57 23.68
CA VAL A 85 -6.42 6.99 22.99
C VAL A 85 -5.81 8.18 23.72
N THR A 86 -4.49 8.18 23.91
CA THR A 86 -3.72 9.24 24.55
C THR A 86 -2.94 10.07 23.51
N ASP A 87 -2.47 11.25 23.90
CA ASP A 87 -1.65 12.14 23.08
C ASP A 87 -0.22 11.60 22.78
N ASN A 88 0.24 10.63 23.56
CA ASN A 88 1.53 9.98 23.34
C ASN A 88 1.48 8.87 22.29
N GLN A 89 0.31 8.39 21.93
CA GLN A 89 0.13 7.30 20.97
C GLN A 89 0.16 7.80 19.53
N ILE A 90 0.74 6.99 18.63
CA ILE A 90 0.77 7.27 17.20
C ILE A 90 -0.35 6.50 16.51
N ILE A 91 -1.19 7.20 15.76
CA ILE A 91 -2.27 6.62 14.97
C ILE A 91 -1.84 6.59 13.51
N ILE A 92 -1.68 5.40 12.95
CA ILE A 92 -1.40 5.20 11.53
C ILE A 92 -2.70 4.82 10.83
N THR A 93 -3.05 5.53 9.76
CA THR A 93 -4.24 5.23 8.96
C THR A 93 -3.85 4.75 7.57
N ILE A 94 -4.58 3.78 7.04
CA ILE A 94 -4.34 3.21 5.71
C ILE A 94 -5.53 3.38 4.75
N ALA A 95 -6.56 4.12 5.16
CA ALA A 95 -7.77 4.29 4.37
C ALA A 95 -7.64 5.40 3.32
N PRO A 96 -8.02 5.15 2.06
CA PRO A 96 -8.14 6.21 1.07
C PRO A 96 -9.23 7.21 1.48
N GLY A 97 -9.10 8.47 1.03
CA GLY A 97 -10.12 9.50 1.19
C GLY A 97 -10.27 10.11 2.59
N LYS A 98 -9.56 9.61 3.61
CA LYS A 98 -9.62 10.17 4.98
C LYS A 98 -8.46 11.13 5.19
N THR A 99 -8.76 12.46 5.21
CA THR A 99 -7.75 13.51 5.38
C THR A 99 -7.31 13.64 6.84
N LEU A 100 -6.11 14.23 7.07
CA LEU A 100 -5.62 14.54 8.42
C LEU A 100 -6.61 15.44 9.17
N ALA A 101 -7.17 16.46 8.50
CA ALA A 101 -8.17 17.34 9.09
C ALA A 101 -9.44 16.58 9.50
N TRP A 102 -9.97 15.72 8.63
CA TRP A 102 -11.13 14.89 8.96
C TRP A 102 -10.84 13.94 10.13
N LEU A 103 -9.66 13.32 10.16
CA LEU A 103 -9.27 12.44 11.26
C LEU A 103 -9.17 13.19 12.60
N ALA A 104 -8.54 14.37 12.61
CA ALA A 104 -8.46 15.23 13.79
C ALA A 104 -9.84 15.62 14.30
N GLU A 105 -10.75 15.98 13.40
CA GLU A 105 -12.16 16.28 13.75
C GLU A 105 -12.85 15.09 14.41
N GLN A 106 -12.67 13.87 13.88
CA GLN A 106 -13.29 12.66 14.46
C GLN A 106 -12.76 12.33 15.85
N PHE A 107 -11.45 12.52 16.10
CA PHE A 107 -10.88 12.33 17.43
C PHE A 107 -11.31 13.45 18.40
N GLY A 108 -11.54 14.66 17.92
CA GLY A 108 -11.95 15.83 18.72
C GLY A 108 -10.91 16.29 19.71
N LYS A 109 -9.65 15.92 19.54
CA LYS A 109 -8.49 16.30 20.33
C LYS A 109 -7.21 16.20 19.51
N GLU A 110 -6.13 16.80 20.01
CA GLU A 110 -4.81 16.65 19.42
C GLU A 110 -4.31 15.21 19.56
N VAL A 111 -3.98 14.58 18.43
CA VAL A 111 -3.43 13.22 18.35
C VAL A 111 -2.34 13.18 17.28
N LYS A 112 -1.34 12.33 17.48
CA LYS A 112 -0.29 12.07 16.49
C LYS A 112 -0.84 11.16 15.39
N ILE A 113 -1.05 11.71 14.20
CA ILE A 113 -1.64 10.97 13.08
C ILE A 113 -0.66 10.89 11.92
N VAL A 114 -0.45 9.68 11.42
CA VAL A 114 0.24 9.44 10.16
C VAL A 114 -0.75 8.86 9.16
N ARG A 115 -1.12 9.66 8.17
CA ARG A 115 -1.90 9.21 7.03
C ARG A 115 -0.97 8.46 6.09
N THR A 116 -1.28 7.21 5.78
CA THR A 116 -0.48 6.40 4.86
C THR A 116 -1.32 5.85 3.72
N MET A 117 -0.65 5.52 2.62
CA MET A 117 -1.27 4.86 1.47
C MET A 117 -0.38 3.73 0.99
N PRO A 118 -0.49 2.55 1.63
CA PRO A 118 0.17 1.33 1.16
C PRO A 118 -0.54 0.77 -0.08
N ASN A 119 0.10 -0.19 -0.75
CA ASN A 119 -0.50 -0.91 -1.87
C ASN A 119 -0.36 -2.44 -1.74
N THR A 120 -1.11 -3.17 -2.55
CA THR A 120 -1.21 -4.64 -2.48
C THR A 120 0.13 -5.39 -2.59
N PRO A 121 1.15 -4.96 -3.38
CA PRO A 121 2.45 -5.63 -3.41
C PRO A 121 3.19 -5.70 -2.06
N ALA A 122 2.74 -4.98 -1.04
CA ALA A 122 3.19 -5.16 0.35
C ALA A 122 3.06 -6.62 0.83
N MET A 123 2.10 -7.39 0.30
CA MET A 123 1.93 -8.82 0.64
C MET A 123 3.15 -9.68 0.32
N VAL A 124 4.00 -9.22 -0.59
CA VAL A 124 5.24 -9.91 -1.02
C VAL A 124 6.49 -9.10 -0.68
N GLY A 125 6.38 -8.08 0.18
CA GLY A 125 7.50 -7.22 0.59
C GLY A 125 7.99 -6.26 -0.50
N ALA A 126 7.18 -6.02 -1.52
CA ALA A 126 7.49 -5.13 -2.65
C ALA A 126 6.47 -3.99 -2.76
N GLY A 127 5.96 -3.52 -1.63
CA GLY A 127 5.00 -2.43 -1.57
C GLY A 127 5.61 -1.05 -1.82
N MET A 128 4.74 -0.09 -2.08
CA MET A 128 5.03 1.34 -2.02
C MET A 128 4.05 1.97 -1.04
N THR A 129 4.55 2.72 -0.06
CA THR A 129 3.74 3.38 0.95
C THR A 129 4.06 4.87 0.99
N ALA A 130 3.06 5.70 0.71
CA ALA A 130 3.16 7.13 1.01
C ALA A 130 2.91 7.37 2.49
N VAL A 131 3.66 8.32 3.06
CA VAL A 131 3.63 8.68 4.48
C VAL A 131 3.38 10.17 4.60
N CYS A 132 2.34 10.56 5.31
CA CYS A 132 1.99 11.95 5.55
C CYS A 132 1.71 12.14 7.05
N PRO A 133 2.71 12.54 7.84
CA PRO A 133 2.53 12.85 9.25
C PRO A 133 1.83 14.20 9.44
N ASN A 134 1.10 14.35 10.54
CA ASN A 134 0.67 15.68 10.99
C ASN A 134 1.76 16.36 11.83
N GLU A 135 1.51 17.61 12.21
CA GLU A 135 2.44 18.48 12.95
C GLU A 135 2.72 18.06 14.40
N HIS A 136 1.97 17.09 14.93
CA HIS A 136 2.13 16.64 16.33
C HIS A 136 3.21 15.56 16.50
N LEU A 137 3.77 15.02 15.39
CA LEU A 137 4.87 14.04 15.46
C LEU A 137 6.23 14.73 15.50
N THR A 138 7.14 14.19 16.30
CA THR A 138 8.55 14.52 16.27
C THR A 138 9.26 13.84 15.08
N GLU A 139 10.47 14.31 14.73
CA GLU A 139 11.29 13.69 13.67
C GLU A 139 11.63 12.23 14.00
N ASP A 140 11.91 11.91 15.27
CA ASP A 140 12.20 10.54 15.70
C ASP A 140 10.98 9.62 15.55
N GLU A 141 9.79 10.12 15.85
CA GLU A 141 8.55 9.36 15.66
C GLU A 141 8.23 9.14 14.19
N ILE A 142 8.50 10.13 13.34
CA ILE A 142 8.36 9.97 11.88
C ILE A 142 9.36 8.94 11.36
N ALA A 143 10.61 8.97 11.82
CA ALA A 143 11.63 7.99 11.46
C ALA A 143 11.24 6.58 11.92
N TYR A 144 10.71 6.44 13.15
CA TYR A 144 10.19 5.18 13.66
C TYR A 144 9.05 4.63 12.78
N VAL A 145 8.02 5.44 12.49
CA VAL A 145 6.91 5.02 11.62
C VAL A 145 7.43 4.61 10.23
N LYS A 146 8.35 5.39 9.67
CA LYS A 146 8.96 5.07 8.38
C LYS A 146 9.68 3.73 8.42
N SER A 147 10.49 3.45 9.44
CA SER A 147 11.19 2.17 9.60
C SER A 147 10.23 0.98 9.72
N LEU A 148 9.09 1.17 10.40
CA LEU A 148 8.04 0.19 10.52
C LEU A 148 7.44 -0.15 9.14
N LEU A 149 7.14 0.87 8.34
CA LEU A 149 6.56 0.71 7.01
C LEU A 149 7.57 0.14 6.00
N GLU A 150 8.86 0.43 6.15
CA GLU A 150 9.95 -0.10 5.31
C GLU A 150 10.17 -1.60 5.49
N SER A 151 9.58 -2.22 6.50
CA SER A 151 9.62 -3.67 6.67
C SER A 151 8.84 -4.47 5.61
N PHE A 152 7.92 -3.84 4.89
CA PHE A 152 7.09 -4.50 3.87
C PHE A 152 6.94 -3.68 2.57
N SER A 153 7.48 -2.46 2.53
CA SER A 153 7.34 -1.56 1.39
C SER A 153 8.53 -0.60 1.32
N ARG A 154 8.67 0.10 0.21
CA ARG A 154 9.41 1.36 0.19
C ARG A 154 8.50 2.45 0.74
N ALA A 155 8.99 3.26 1.70
CA ALA A 155 8.22 4.33 2.33
C ALA A 155 8.77 5.71 1.95
N GLU A 156 7.89 6.60 1.45
CA GLU A 156 8.26 7.97 1.05
C GLU A 156 7.34 8.99 1.71
N ILE A 157 7.93 10.03 2.29
CA ILE A 157 7.17 11.15 2.87
C ILE A 157 6.66 12.04 1.75
N VAL A 158 5.37 12.31 1.75
CA VAL A 158 4.70 13.17 0.76
C VAL A 158 3.77 14.18 1.44
N PRO A 159 3.63 15.39 0.91
CA PRO A 159 2.61 16.31 1.40
C PRO A 159 1.20 15.79 1.11
N GLU A 160 0.24 16.09 1.99
CA GLU A 160 -1.12 15.53 1.90
C GLU A 160 -1.81 15.79 0.56
N ARG A 161 -1.56 16.95 -0.07
CA ARG A 161 -2.12 17.31 -1.39
C ARG A 161 -1.77 16.33 -2.52
N LEU A 162 -0.75 15.47 -2.34
CA LEU A 162 -0.35 14.46 -3.31
C LEU A 162 -0.97 13.08 -3.05
N MET A 163 -1.68 12.87 -1.95
CA MET A 163 -2.22 11.56 -1.58
C MET A 163 -3.21 10.99 -2.61
N ASP A 164 -3.98 11.84 -3.28
CA ASP A 164 -4.90 11.37 -4.34
C ASP A 164 -4.13 10.89 -5.59
N ALA A 165 -3.07 11.60 -5.97
CA ALA A 165 -2.18 11.17 -7.03
C ALA A 165 -1.44 9.87 -6.67
N VAL A 166 -0.95 9.76 -5.43
CA VAL A 166 -0.34 8.52 -4.91
C VAL A 166 -1.34 7.36 -4.97
N SER A 167 -2.58 7.58 -4.52
CA SER A 167 -3.63 6.57 -4.56
C SER A 167 -3.86 6.06 -5.99
N ALA A 168 -3.92 6.94 -6.97
CA ALA A 168 -4.06 6.56 -8.38
C ALA A 168 -2.83 5.82 -8.90
N VAL A 169 -1.61 6.35 -8.64
CA VAL A 169 -0.36 5.83 -9.22
C VAL A 169 0.09 4.53 -8.54
N SER A 170 0.09 4.43 -7.22
CA SER A 170 0.58 3.23 -6.51
C SER A 170 -0.53 2.37 -5.91
N GLY A 171 -1.64 2.97 -5.48
CA GLY A 171 -2.77 2.24 -4.91
C GLY A 171 -3.58 1.47 -5.94
N CYS A 172 -3.93 2.10 -7.06
CA CYS A 172 -4.79 1.51 -8.10
C CYS A 172 -4.02 0.75 -9.18
N SER A 173 -2.82 1.21 -9.55
CA SER A 173 -2.08 0.67 -10.69
C SER A 173 -1.67 -0.81 -10.59
N PRO A 174 -1.56 -1.47 -9.42
CA PRO A 174 -1.35 -2.92 -9.40
C PRO A 174 -2.38 -3.69 -10.24
N ALA A 175 -3.65 -3.24 -10.25
CA ALA A 175 -4.68 -3.85 -11.11
C ALA A 175 -4.36 -3.68 -12.61
N TYR A 176 -3.85 -2.51 -13.01
CA TYR A 176 -3.49 -2.23 -14.41
C TYR A 176 -2.27 -3.03 -14.83
N VAL A 177 -1.30 -3.21 -13.92
CA VAL A 177 -0.12 -4.06 -14.14
C VAL A 177 -0.53 -5.51 -14.31
N PHE A 178 -1.48 -6.02 -13.52
CA PHE A 178 -2.00 -7.38 -13.71
C PHE A 178 -2.70 -7.55 -15.05
N MET A 179 -3.50 -6.58 -15.51
CA MET A 179 -4.09 -6.59 -16.84
C MET A 179 -3.02 -6.58 -17.95
N PHE A 180 -1.95 -5.83 -17.77
CA PHE A 180 -0.85 -5.80 -18.74
C PHE A 180 -0.09 -7.14 -18.79
N ILE A 181 0.18 -7.75 -17.63
CA ILE A 181 0.77 -9.11 -17.57
C ILE A 181 -0.13 -10.13 -18.28
N GLU A 182 -1.44 -10.04 -18.05
CA GLU A 182 -2.42 -10.95 -18.67
C GLU A 182 -2.43 -10.79 -20.19
N ALA A 183 -2.47 -9.56 -20.69
CA ALA A 183 -2.43 -9.28 -22.13
C ALA A 183 -1.13 -9.77 -22.79
N MET A 184 0.03 -9.55 -22.14
CA MET A 184 1.32 -10.09 -22.61
C MET A 184 1.30 -11.61 -22.65
N ALA A 185 0.76 -12.28 -21.62
CA ALA A 185 0.66 -13.71 -21.56
C ALA A 185 -0.30 -14.28 -22.62
N ASP A 186 -1.40 -13.59 -22.91
CA ASP A 186 -2.33 -13.99 -23.99
C ASP A 186 -1.66 -13.93 -25.35
N ALA A 187 -0.91 -12.86 -25.63
CA ALA A 187 -0.14 -12.74 -26.85
C ALA A 187 0.93 -13.85 -26.99
N ALA A 188 1.61 -14.19 -25.89
CA ALA A 188 2.59 -15.26 -25.88
C ALA A 188 1.94 -16.64 -26.14
N VAL A 189 0.75 -16.88 -25.58
CA VAL A 189 -0.01 -18.12 -25.86
C VAL A 189 -0.45 -18.20 -27.33
N ALA A 190 -0.86 -17.08 -27.91
CA ALA A 190 -1.17 -17.02 -29.35
C ALA A 190 0.04 -17.34 -30.24
N GLN A 191 1.27 -17.15 -29.72
CA GLN A 191 2.52 -17.56 -30.38
C GLN A 191 2.98 -18.98 -29.99
N GLY A 192 2.16 -19.75 -29.27
CA GLY A 192 2.43 -21.15 -28.93
C GLY A 192 3.10 -21.38 -27.56
N MET A 193 3.31 -20.36 -26.74
CA MET A 193 3.89 -20.53 -25.40
C MET A 193 2.87 -21.13 -24.43
N PRO A 194 3.23 -22.14 -23.60
CA PRO A 194 2.34 -22.67 -22.57
C PRO A 194 1.93 -21.58 -21.57
N ARG A 195 0.65 -21.53 -21.18
CA ARG A 195 0.05 -20.48 -20.34
C ARG A 195 0.86 -20.18 -19.06
N LYS A 196 1.23 -21.22 -18.30
CA LYS A 196 1.99 -21.04 -17.05
C LYS A 196 3.32 -20.33 -17.29
N GLN A 197 3.99 -20.69 -18.37
CA GLN A 197 5.27 -20.11 -18.77
C GLN A 197 5.10 -18.66 -19.22
N ALA A 198 4.03 -18.38 -20.00
CA ALA A 198 3.71 -17.04 -20.48
C ALA A 198 3.55 -16.03 -19.31
N TYR A 199 2.84 -16.40 -18.24
CA TYR A 199 2.74 -15.54 -17.05
C TYR A 199 4.08 -15.32 -16.38
N GLN A 200 4.93 -16.33 -16.27
CA GLN A 200 6.26 -16.17 -15.65
C GLN A 200 7.14 -15.19 -16.43
N PHE A 201 7.18 -15.32 -17.76
CA PHE A 201 7.97 -14.43 -18.62
C PHE A 201 7.44 -12.98 -18.58
N ALA A 202 6.12 -12.80 -18.70
CA ALA A 202 5.50 -11.49 -18.65
C ALA A 202 5.75 -10.78 -17.31
N ALA A 203 5.50 -11.47 -16.19
CA ALA A 203 5.70 -10.92 -14.86
C ALA A 203 7.17 -10.57 -14.60
N GLN A 204 8.12 -11.45 -14.97
CA GLN A 204 9.55 -11.20 -14.78
C GLN A 204 10.05 -10.04 -15.65
N ALA A 205 9.57 -9.89 -16.87
CA ALA A 205 9.93 -8.77 -17.75
C ALA A 205 9.50 -7.42 -17.13
N LEU A 206 8.28 -7.34 -16.59
CA LEU A 206 7.79 -6.12 -15.93
C LEU A 206 8.56 -5.83 -14.64
N LEU A 207 8.80 -6.84 -13.80
CA LEU A 207 9.59 -6.70 -12.58
C LEU A 207 11.00 -6.16 -12.89
N GLY A 208 11.67 -6.75 -13.87
CA GLY A 208 13.02 -6.35 -14.28
C GLY A 208 13.06 -4.93 -14.82
N SER A 209 12.09 -4.56 -15.65
CA SER A 209 12.01 -3.20 -16.23
C SER A 209 11.75 -2.14 -15.16
N ALA A 210 10.83 -2.40 -14.22
CA ALA A 210 10.58 -1.50 -13.09
C ALA A 210 11.83 -1.36 -12.19
N LYS A 211 12.51 -2.48 -11.93
CA LYS A 211 13.74 -2.49 -11.14
C LYS A 211 14.85 -1.67 -11.81
N MET A 212 15.01 -1.75 -13.13
CA MET A 212 15.96 -0.93 -13.86
C MET A 212 15.73 0.58 -13.66
N VAL A 213 14.47 1.05 -13.72
CA VAL A 213 14.16 2.46 -13.47
C VAL A 213 14.57 2.88 -12.06
N LEU A 214 14.26 2.05 -11.05
CA LEU A 214 14.50 2.37 -9.64
C LEU A 214 16.00 2.34 -9.27
N GLU A 215 16.78 1.41 -9.84
CA GLU A 215 18.19 1.20 -9.46
C GLU A 215 19.15 2.07 -10.28
N THR A 216 18.83 2.33 -11.55
CA THR A 216 19.73 3.14 -12.39
C THR A 216 19.45 4.62 -12.30
N GLY A 217 18.22 5.02 -11.95
CA GLY A 217 17.76 6.40 -12.00
C GLY A 217 17.68 6.98 -13.42
N MET A 218 17.87 6.16 -14.46
CA MET A 218 17.79 6.59 -15.85
C MET A 218 16.37 6.96 -16.24
N HIS A 219 16.25 7.91 -17.16
CA HIS A 219 14.95 8.28 -17.70
C HIS A 219 14.28 7.09 -18.43
N PRO A 220 12.99 6.79 -18.19
CA PRO A 220 12.31 5.65 -18.83
C PRO A 220 12.39 5.65 -20.36
N GLY A 221 12.44 6.84 -20.99
CA GLY A 221 12.66 7.00 -22.44
C GLY A 221 14.01 6.48 -22.90
N GLU A 222 15.10 6.76 -22.17
CA GLU A 222 16.43 6.26 -22.47
C GLU A 222 16.49 4.73 -22.35
N LEU A 223 15.90 4.17 -21.27
CA LEU A 223 15.79 2.72 -21.10
C LEU A 223 15.00 2.06 -22.23
N LYS A 224 13.91 2.70 -22.70
CA LYS A 224 13.16 2.23 -23.87
C LYS A 224 14.04 2.23 -25.12
N ASP A 225 14.79 3.30 -25.36
CA ASP A 225 15.63 3.42 -26.55
C ASP A 225 16.78 2.42 -26.57
N MET A 226 17.35 2.06 -25.41
CA MET A 226 18.36 0.98 -25.28
C MET A 226 17.85 -0.38 -25.79
N VAL A 227 16.55 -0.65 -25.70
CA VAL A 227 15.94 -1.91 -26.14
C VAL A 227 15.48 -1.82 -27.62
N CYS A 228 15.33 -0.62 -28.16
CA CYS A 228 14.81 -0.38 -29.52
C CYS A 228 15.94 -0.25 -30.56
N SER A 229 16.42 -1.36 -31.09
CA SER A 229 17.38 -1.34 -32.22
C SER A 229 16.73 -0.84 -33.51
N PRO A 230 17.50 -0.18 -34.42
CA PRO A 230 17.02 0.25 -35.72
C PRO A 230 16.39 -0.90 -36.53
N ALA A 231 15.18 -0.69 -37.02
CA ALA A 231 14.36 -1.67 -37.77
C ALA A 231 14.07 -2.99 -36.98
N GLY A 232 14.27 -3.00 -35.65
CA GLY A 232 14.05 -4.17 -34.82
C GLY A 232 12.58 -4.45 -34.51
N SER A 233 12.29 -5.64 -33.96
CA SER A 233 10.94 -6.03 -33.54
C SER A 233 10.41 -5.18 -32.40
N THR A 234 11.29 -4.69 -31.50
CA THR A 234 10.89 -3.88 -30.34
C THR A 234 10.33 -2.53 -30.77
N ILE A 235 10.99 -1.82 -31.70
CA ILE A 235 10.47 -0.52 -32.16
C ILE A 235 9.16 -0.67 -32.93
N GLU A 236 8.95 -1.78 -33.65
CA GLU A 236 7.66 -2.06 -34.28
C GLU A 236 6.56 -2.30 -33.24
N GLY A 237 6.84 -3.04 -32.18
CA GLY A 237 5.91 -3.20 -31.05
C GLY A 237 5.55 -1.85 -30.40
N VAL A 238 6.54 -0.99 -30.18
CA VAL A 238 6.32 0.39 -29.65
C VAL A 238 5.41 1.18 -30.58
N ARG A 239 5.66 1.16 -31.90
CA ARG A 239 4.83 1.82 -32.92
C ARG A 239 3.36 1.40 -32.82
N ILE A 240 3.10 0.09 -32.70
CA ILE A 240 1.75 -0.44 -32.59
C ILE A 240 1.08 0.03 -31.27
N LEU A 241 1.78 0.02 -30.15
CA LEU A 241 1.25 0.52 -28.88
C LEU A 241 0.91 2.02 -28.94
N GLU A 242 1.77 2.84 -29.54
CA GLU A 242 1.50 4.28 -29.72
C GLU A 242 0.30 4.50 -30.64
N GLN A 243 0.20 3.77 -31.76
CA GLN A 243 -0.92 3.85 -32.69
C GLN A 243 -2.27 3.52 -32.03
N ASN A 244 -2.27 2.63 -31.04
CA ASN A 244 -3.46 2.23 -30.29
C ASN A 244 -3.68 3.07 -29.01
N GLY A 245 -2.95 4.18 -28.84
CA GLY A 245 -3.19 5.14 -27.76
C GLY A 245 -2.80 4.66 -26.37
N PHE A 246 -1.80 3.77 -26.26
CA PHE A 246 -1.39 3.18 -24.98
C PHE A 246 -1.13 4.23 -23.90
N ARG A 247 -0.36 5.29 -24.21
CA ARG A 247 -0.05 6.35 -23.24
C ARG A 247 -1.29 7.09 -22.78
N SER A 248 -2.18 7.43 -23.73
CA SER A 248 -3.45 8.11 -23.42
C SER A 248 -4.34 7.24 -22.53
N ALA A 249 -4.45 5.95 -22.82
CA ALA A 249 -5.24 5.02 -22.01
C ALA A 249 -4.73 4.93 -20.56
N VAL A 250 -3.42 4.85 -20.36
CA VAL A 250 -2.82 4.83 -19.01
C VAL A 250 -3.06 6.16 -18.30
N PHE A 251 -2.85 7.30 -18.98
CA PHE A 251 -3.06 8.63 -18.42
C PHE A 251 -4.52 8.83 -17.95
N GLU A 252 -5.49 8.50 -18.80
CA GLU A 252 -6.90 8.64 -18.48
C GLU A 252 -7.37 7.68 -17.38
N ALA A 253 -6.83 6.46 -17.33
CA ALA A 253 -7.13 5.53 -16.24
C ALA A 253 -6.71 6.07 -14.88
N LEU A 254 -5.50 6.66 -14.80
CA LEU A 254 -5.00 7.27 -13.56
C LEU A 254 -5.79 8.52 -13.18
N ASN A 255 -6.12 9.40 -14.13
CA ASN A 255 -6.97 10.55 -13.89
C ASN A 255 -8.35 10.16 -13.36
N GLY A 256 -8.99 9.20 -14.00
CA GLY A 256 -10.29 8.69 -13.57
C GLY A 256 -10.27 8.10 -12.17
N ALA A 257 -9.19 7.38 -11.84
CA ALA A 257 -8.99 6.84 -10.50
C ALA A 257 -8.81 7.95 -9.44
N ALA A 258 -7.98 8.96 -9.73
CA ALA A 258 -7.76 10.10 -8.84
C ALA A 258 -9.06 10.90 -8.61
N GLU A 259 -9.82 11.21 -9.67
CA GLU A 259 -11.10 11.92 -9.56
C GLU A 259 -12.16 11.13 -8.78
N LYS A 260 -12.18 9.81 -8.91
CA LYS A 260 -13.06 8.95 -8.11
C LYS A 260 -12.64 8.94 -6.64
N GLY A 261 -11.32 8.88 -6.37
CA GLY A 261 -10.76 8.91 -5.02
C GLY A 261 -11.13 10.16 -4.23
N LYS A 262 -11.10 11.33 -4.87
CA LYS A 262 -11.52 12.62 -4.26
C LYS A 262 -12.98 12.65 -3.79
N LYS A 263 -13.82 11.76 -4.30
CA LYS A 263 -15.26 11.70 -4.00
C LYS A 263 -15.62 10.65 -2.94
N MET A 264 -14.60 9.96 -2.37
CA MET A 264 -14.76 8.92 -1.34
C MET A 264 -14.54 9.47 0.07
#